data_b1a4ace9deed9c4bba5ec9f554eecd10
#
_entry.id   b1a4ace9deed9c4bba5ec9f554eecd10
#
_cell.length_a   1.000
_cell.length_b   1.000
_cell.length_c   1.000
_cell.angle_alpha   90.00
_cell.angle_beta   90.00
_cell.angle_gamma   90.00
#
_symmetry.space_group_name_H-M   'P 1'
#
loop_
_entity.id
_entity.type
_entity.pdbx_description
1 polymer ?
#
loop_
_entity_poly.entity_id
_entity_poly.type
_entity_poly.pdbx_seq_one_letter_code
_entity_poly.pdbx_strand_id
1 'polypeptide(L)'
;VVIPSVLDYYESRDADSLMYKLRSIVAFQTIKAPMKQTEEGWIPDFESRYFTEDFPYGLQIIKDLAQVHHIKTPMIDRVLMWGNKMIKRC
;
A
#
# COMPACT_ATOMS: atom_id res chain seq x y z
N VAL A 1 -24.47 4.67 5.08
CA VAL A 1 -23.64 4.45 3.89
C VAL A 1 -22.85 3.16 4.10
N VAL A 2 -22.99 2.23 3.18
CA VAL A 2 -22.23 0.99 3.21
C VAL A 2 -21.02 1.14 2.29
N ILE A 3 -19.83 0.95 2.87
CA ILE A 3 -18.58 0.98 2.10
C ILE A 3 -18.28 -0.45 1.68
N PRO A 4 -18.22 -0.75 0.37
CA PRO A 4 -17.94 -2.10 -0.10
C PRO A 4 -16.51 -2.52 0.25
N SER A 5 -16.28 -3.82 0.40
CA SER A 5 -14.92 -4.35 0.50
C SER A 5 -14.17 -4.13 -0.82
N VAL A 6 -12.85 -4.26 -0.79
CA VAL A 6 -12.05 -4.14 -2.01
C VAL A 6 -12.46 -5.21 -3.03
N LEU A 7 -12.73 -6.42 -2.57
CA LEU A 7 -13.19 -7.50 -3.44
C LEU A 7 -14.52 -7.16 -4.10
N ASP A 8 -15.49 -6.67 -3.33
CA ASP A 8 -16.81 -6.30 -3.85
C ASP A 8 -16.72 -5.12 -4.82
N TYR A 9 -15.89 -4.12 -4.48
CA TYR A 9 -15.71 -2.94 -5.33
C TYR A 9 -15.21 -3.32 -6.72
N TYR A 10 -14.29 -4.28 -6.80
CA TYR A 10 -13.74 -4.75 -8.08
C TYR A 10 -14.41 -6.01 -8.60
N GLU A 11 -15.58 -6.38 -8.04
CA GLU A 11 -16.37 -7.55 -8.47
C GLU A 11 -15.55 -8.82 -8.49
N SER A 12 -14.71 -9.03 -7.49
CA SER A 12 -13.81 -10.16 -7.38
C SER A 12 -14.20 -11.08 -6.23
N ARG A 13 -13.90 -12.38 -6.35
CA ARG A 13 -14.28 -13.37 -5.35
C ARG A 13 -13.17 -13.64 -4.33
N ASP A 14 -11.92 -13.50 -4.75
CA ASP A 14 -10.74 -13.82 -3.95
C ASP A 14 -9.55 -12.97 -4.40
N ALA A 15 -8.41 -13.17 -3.75
CA ALA A 15 -7.19 -12.40 -4.06
C ALA A 15 -6.70 -12.65 -5.49
N ASP A 16 -6.79 -13.89 -5.98
CA ASP A 16 -6.33 -14.21 -7.33
C ASP A 16 -7.19 -13.51 -8.38
N SER A 17 -8.52 -13.58 -8.26
CA SER A 17 -9.41 -12.91 -9.19
C SER A 17 -9.27 -11.39 -9.11
N LEU A 18 -9.01 -10.84 -7.93
CA LEU A 18 -8.72 -9.41 -7.77
C LEU A 18 -7.44 -9.02 -8.51
N MET A 19 -6.38 -9.82 -8.42
CA MET A 19 -5.14 -9.58 -9.13
C MET A 19 -5.36 -9.50 -10.64
N TYR A 20 -6.09 -10.48 -11.20
CA TYR A 20 -6.42 -10.48 -12.62
C TYR A 20 -7.26 -9.26 -13.01
N LYS A 21 -8.24 -8.90 -12.16
CA LYS A 21 -9.09 -7.74 -12.40
C LYS A 21 -8.26 -6.45 -12.45
N LEU A 22 -7.39 -6.23 -11.46
CA LEU A 22 -6.55 -5.04 -11.41
C LEU A 22 -5.61 -4.96 -12.61
N ARG A 23 -5.03 -6.08 -13.03
CA ARG A 23 -4.16 -6.13 -14.21
C ARG A 23 -4.91 -5.85 -15.52
N SER A 24 -6.21 -6.12 -15.57
CA SER A 24 -7.01 -5.90 -16.76
C SER A 24 -7.44 -4.44 -16.94
N ILE A 25 -7.36 -3.63 -15.89
CA ILE A 25 -7.74 -2.22 -15.94
C ILE A 25 -6.66 -1.42 -16.67
N VAL A 26 -7.02 -0.86 -17.83
CA VAL A 26 -6.08 -0.15 -18.70
C VAL A 26 -5.38 1.00 -17.97
N ALA A 27 -6.12 1.76 -17.17
CA ALA A 27 -5.57 2.88 -16.40
C ALA A 27 -4.46 2.47 -15.43
N PHE A 28 -4.46 1.21 -14.99
CA PHE A 28 -3.47 0.69 -14.04
C PHE A 28 -2.27 0.03 -14.71
N GLN A 29 -2.36 -0.30 -16.00
CA GLN A 29 -1.32 -1.07 -16.70
C GLN A 29 0.00 -0.32 -16.83
N THR A 30 -0.04 1.01 -16.83
CA THR A 30 1.15 1.85 -16.93
C THR A 30 1.74 2.23 -15.57
N ILE A 31 1.05 1.91 -14.49
CA ILE A 31 1.53 2.19 -13.13
C ILE A 31 2.58 1.14 -12.77
N LYS A 32 3.78 1.60 -12.48
CA LYS A 32 4.89 0.72 -12.09
C LYS A 32 5.28 0.99 -10.64
N ALA A 33 5.70 -0.07 -9.94
CA ALA A 33 6.26 0.10 -8.61
C ALA A 33 7.57 0.90 -8.70
N PRO A 34 7.79 1.86 -7.79
CA PRO A 34 9.03 2.62 -7.78
C PRO A 34 10.17 1.74 -7.27
N MET A 35 11.02 1.28 -8.18
CA MET A 35 12.09 0.35 -7.89
C MET A 35 13.45 0.96 -8.22
N LYS A 36 14.47 0.50 -7.53
CA LYS A 36 15.85 0.89 -7.74
C LYS A 36 16.66 -0.35 -8.05
N GLN A 37 17.46 -0.31 -9.12
CA GLN A 37 18.32 -1.43 -9.48
C GLN A 37 19.60 -1.43 -8.63
N THR A 38 19.97 -2.61 -8.15
CA THR A 38 21.21 -2.86 -7.42
C THR A 38 21.98 -3.98 -8.11
N GLU A 39 23.19 -4.26 -7.65
CA GLU A 39 24.01 -5.35 -8.19
C GLU A 39 23.33 -6.72 -7.99
N GLU A 40 22.53 -6.87 -6.93
CA GLU A 40 21.85 -8.12 -6.60
C GLU A 40 20.44 -8.23 -7.19
N GLY A 41 19.94 -7.17 -7.83
CA GLY A 41 18.60 -7.14 -8.41
C GLY A 41 17.90 -5.83 -8.14
N TRP A 42 16.58 -5.91 -7.91
CA TRP A 42 15.73 -4.73 -7.72
C TRP A 42 15.24 -4.65 -6.29
N ILE A 43 15.28 -3.44 -5.73
CA ILE A 43 14.70 -3.15 -4.41
C ILE A 43 13.70 -2.00 -4.54
N PRO A 44 12.76 -1.85 -3.60
CA PRO A 44 11.89 -0.68 -3.60
C PRO A 44 12.69 0.61 -3.46
N ASP A 45 12.27 1.64 -4.17
CA ASP A 45 12.88 2.97 -4.03
C ASP A 45 12.25 3.68 -2.82
N PHE A 46 12.90 3.55 -1.66
CA PHE A 46 12.41 4.13 -0.42
C PHE A 46 12.52 5.65 -0.36
N GLU A 47 13.16 6.28 -1.34
CA GLU A 47 13.21 7.73 -1.47
C GLU A 47 12.04 8.27 -2.29
N SER A 48 11.23 7.40 -2.89
CA SER A 48 10.06 7.81 -3.67
C SER A 48 8.98 8.41 -2.77
N ARG A 49 8.07 9.18 -3.38
CA ARG A 49 6.97 9.83 -2.67
C ARG A 49 6.02 8.84 -2.02
N TYR A 50 5.92 7.62 -2.51
CA TYR A 50 5.14 6.57 -1.87
C TYR A 50 5.60 6.30 -0.44
N PHE A 51 6.89 6.45 -0.17
CA PHE A 51 7.45 6.25 1.17
C PHE A 51 7.63 7.55 1.94
N THR A 52 8.01 8.64 1.28
CA THR A 52 8.27 9.90 1.97
C THR A 52 7.01 10.71 2.27
N GLU A 53 5.94 10.48 1.51
CA GLU A 53 4.68 11.22 1.69
C GLU A 53 3.54 10.32 2.13
N ASP A 54 3.30 9.19 1.43
CA ASP A 54 2.14 8.35 1.72
C ASP A 54 2.22 7.67 3.09
N PHE A 55 3.42 7.37 3.58
CA PHE A 55 3.57 6.78 4.91
C PHE A 55 3.32 7.80 6.02
N PRO A 56 4.08 8.93 6.12
CA PRO A 56 3.87 9.87 7.22
C PRO A 56 2.59 10.71 7.08
N TYR A 57 2.18 11.06 5.86
CA TYR A 57 1.04 11.95 5.63
C TYR A 57 -0.21 11.23 5.15
N GLY A 58 -0.14 9.93 4.90
CA GLY A 58 -1.27 9.11 4.52
C GLY A 58 -1.56 8.03 5.56
N LEU A 59 -0.82 6.93 5.51
CA LEU A 59 -1.08 5.77 6.38
C LEU A 59 -0.99 6.13 7.87
N GLN A 60 -0.02 6.93 8.28
CA GLN A 60 0.12 7.32 9.69
C GLN A 60 -1.08 8.12 10.18
N ILE A 61 -1.59 9.03 9.35
CA ILE A 61 -2.77 9.82 9.69
C ILE A 61 -4.01 8.93 9.80
N ILE A 62 -4.18 7.99 8.87
CA ILE A 62 -5.30 7.04 8.92
C ILE A 62 -5.22 6.20 10.21
N LYS A 63 -4.03 5.72 10.55
CA LYS A 63 -3.82 4.96 11.78
C LYS A 63 -4.17 5.80 13.01
N ASP A 64 -3.71 7.04 13.07
CA ASP A 64 -3.97 7.93 14.20
C ASP A 64 -5.46 8.20 14.37
N LEU A 65 -6.18 8.44 13.28
CA LEU A 65 -7.63 8.62 13.30
C LEU A 65 -8.34 7.35 13.78
N ALA A 66 -7.90 6.19 13.30
CA ALA A 66 -8.47 4.91 13.73
C ALA A 66 -8.29 4.70 15.24
N GLN A 67 -7.12 5.05 15.78
CA GLN A 67 -6.85 4.94 17.21
C GLN A 67 -7.77 5.82 18.04
N VAL A 68 -8.03 7.04 17.60
CA VAL A 68 -8.97 7.96 18.28
C VAL A 68 -10.37 7.34 18.36
N HIS A 69 -10.76 6.56 17.38
CA HIS A 69 -12.06 5.90 17.32
C HIS A 69 -12.00 4.45 17.83
N HIS A 70 -10.91 4.03 18.45
CA HIS A 70 -10.71 2.68 18.97
C HIS A 70 -10.85 1.58 17.91
N ILE A 71 -10.44 1.88 16.68
CA ILE A 71 -10.45 0.92 15.57
C ILE A 71 -9.05 0.34 15.43
N LYS A 72 -8.95 -0.99 15.43
CA LYS A 72 -7.68 -1.70 15.21
C LYS A 72 -7.34 -1.76 13.73
N THR A 73 -6.07 -1.52 13.40
CA THR A 73 -5.58 -1.53 12.03
C THR A 73 -4.34 -2.42 11.91
N PRO A 74 -4.48 -3.75 12.09
CA PRO A 74 -3.31 -4.63 12.17
C PRO A 74 -2.47 -4.65 10.89
N MET A 75 -3.07 -4.58 9.72
CA MET A 75 -2.34 -4.59 8.45
C MET A 75 -1.65 -3.25 8.18
N ILE A 76 -2.32 -2.15 8.48
CA ILE A 76 -1.70 -0.82 8.38
C ILE A 76 -0.50 -0.73 9.33
N ASP A 77 -0.66 -1.22 10.55
CA ASP A 77 0.42 -1.24 11.55
C ASP A 77 1.63 -2.02 11.04
N ARG A 78 1.39 -3.16 10.44
CA ARG A 78 2.44 -4.02 9.90
C ARG A 78 3.20 -3.34 8.75
N VAL A 79 2.46 -2.74 7.81
CA VAL A 79 3.05 -2.03 6.67
C VAL A 79 3.85 -0.81 7.15
N LEU A 80 3.31 -0.03 8.09
CA LEU A 80 4.00 1.12 8.65
C LEU A 80 5.29 0.72 9.36
N MET A 81 5.25 -0.35 10.14
CA MET A 81 6.43 -0.82 10.85
C MET A 81 7.54 -1.24 9.88
N TRP A 82 7.17 -1.97 8.83
CA TRP A 82 8.11 -2.37 7.78
C TRP A 82 8.68 -1.15 7.05
N GLY A 83 7.82 -0.26 6.56
CA GLY A 83 8.24 0.89 5.77
C GLY A 83 9.11 1.86 6.56
N ASN A 84 8.73 2.15 7.81
CA ASN A 84 9.52 3.03 8.66
C ASN A 84 10.90 2.45 8.97
N LYS A 85 10.97 1.12 9.16
CA LYS A 85 12.24 0.43 9.36
C LYS A 85 13.14 0.56 8.14
N MET A 86 12.59 0.36 6.93
CA MET A 86 13.35 0.40 5.68
C MET A 86 13.77 1.83 5.33
N ILE A 87 12.91 2.82 5.56
CA ILE A 87 13.24 4.23 5.32
C ILE A 87 14.41 4.68 6.18
N LYS A 88 14.46 4.25 7.44
CA LYS A 88 15.55 4.62 8.36
C LYS A 88 16.90 4.01 7.98
N ARG A 89 16.91 2.94 7.18
CA ARG A 89 18.14 2.28 6.73
C ARG A 89 18.75 2.92 5.48
N CYS A 90 17.97 3.77 4.82
CA CYS A 90 18.42 4.49 3.62
C CYS A 90 18.89 5.96 3.93
#